data_ba4d1a3a4a48328ea202d5b04acd4e0f
#
_entry.id   ba4d1a3a4a48328ea202d5b04acd4e0f
#
_cell.length_a   1.000
_cell.length_b   1.000
_cell.length_c   1.000
_cell.angle_alpha   90.00
_cell.angle_beta   90.00
_cell.angle_gamma   90.00
#
_symmetry.space_group_name_H-M   'P 1'
#
loop_
_entity.id
_entity.type
_entity.pdbx_description
1 polymer ?
#
loop_
_entity_poly.entity_id
_entity_poly.type
_entity_poly.pdbx_seq_one_letter_code
_entity_poly.pdbx_strand_id
1 'polypeptide(L)'
;MAIFFITRHPGALDWLNRQEFPVDIILSHLDLSMIKPGDVVIGLLPVHLAAAVCDSGADYWHLSMELPYEARGIELTADEMEAYGARLERFMVMPKSL
;
A
#
# COMPACT_ATOMS: atom_id res chain seq x y z
N MET A 1 -6.68 15.01 7.49
CA MET A 1 -5.98 13.75 7.18
C MET A 1 -6.78 12.98 6.14
N ALA A 2 -6.14 12.59 5.07
CA ALA A 2 -6.76 11.74 4.05
C ALA A 2 -6.06 10.38 4.03
N ILE A 3 -6.82 9.33 3.72
CA ILE A 3 -6.31 7.97 3.62
C ILE A 3 -6.43 7.53 2.16
N PHE A 4 -5.26 7.32 1.53
CA PHE A 4 -5.14 6.95 0.12
C PHE A 4 -4.83 5.46 0.00
N PHE A 5 -5.44 4.79 -0.97
CA PHE A 5 -5.05 3.44 -1.35
C PHE A 5 -4.58 3.45 -2.80
N ILE A 6 -3.32 3.07 -3.01
CA ILE A 6 -2.70 3.07 -4.34
C ILE A 6 -2.70 1.63 -4.84
N THR A 7 -3.57 1.33 -5.80
CA THR A 7 -3.66 0.00 -6.39
C THR A 7 -4.36 0.02 -7.74
N ARG A 8 -4.04 -0.96 -8.58
CA ARG A 8 -4.72 -1.24 -9.84
C ARG A 8 -5.41 -2.60 -9.81
N HIS A 9 -5.35 -3.31 -8.68
CA HIS A 9 -5.80 -4.69 -8.58
C HIS A 9 -7.15 -4.78 -7.88
N PRO A 10 -8.21 -5.30 -8.56
CA PRO A 10 -9.53 -5.46 -7.93
C PRO A 10 -9.49 -6.34 -6.67
N GLY A 11 -8.65 -7.38 -6.66
CA GLY A 11 -8.52 -8.24 -5.49
C GLY A 11 -8.03 -7.49 -4.26
N ALA A 12 -7.13 -6.54 -4.43
CA ALA A 12 -6.63 -5.71 -3.32
C ALA A 12 -7.73 -4.81 -2.76
N LEU A 13 -8.56 -4.25 -3.63
CA LEU A 13 -9.72 -3.45 -3.20
C LEU A 13 -10.70 -4.29 -2.41
N ASP A 14 -11.03 -5.49 -2.91
CA ASP A 14 -11.92 -6.42 -2.23
C ASP A 14 -11.36 -6.81 -0.86
N TRP A 15 -10.07 -7.12 -0.81
CA TRP A 15 -9.41 -7.50 0.43
C TRP A 15 -9.48 -6.36 1.45
N LEU A 16 -9.15 -5.14 1.03
CA LEU A 16 -9.16 -3.99 1.94
C LEU A 16 -10.57 -3.69 2.47
N ASN A 17 -11.59 -3.86 1.63
CA ASN A 17 -12.98 -3.70 2.05
C ASN A 17 -13.36 -4.68 3.16
N ARG A 18 -12.82 -5.89 3.14
CA ARG A 18 -13.07 -6.89 4.18
C ARG A 18 -12.45 -6.48 5.53
N GLN A 19 -11.41 -5.65 5.51
CA GLN A 19 -10.74 -5.19 6.73
C GLN A 19 -11.48 -4.04 7.41
N GLU A 20 -12.51 -3.50 6.77
CA GLU A 20 -13.24 -2.33 7.27
C GLU A 20 -12.32 -1.12 7.53
N PHE A 21 -11.21 -1.05 6.81
CA PHE A 21 -10.25 0.05 6.94
C PHE A 21 -10.77 1.25 6.14
N PRO A 22 -10.90 2.43 6.77
CA PRO A 22 -11.44 3.60 6.07
C PRO A 22 -10.46 4.09 5.00
N VAL A 23 -10.98 4.25 3.77
CA VAL A 23 -10.20 4.79 2.66
C VAL A 23 -10.99 5.95 2.06
N ASP A 24 -10.33 7.08 1.88
CA ASP A 24 -10.96 8.27 1.31
C ASP A 24 -10.78 8.34 -0.21
N ILE A 25 -9.60 7.97 -0.69
CA ILE A 25 -9.22 8.14 -2.10
C ILE A 25 -8.51 6.90 -2.59
N ILE A 26 -8.94 6.39 -3.76
CA ILE A 26 -8.30 5.26 -4.43
C ILE A 26 -7.65 5.80 -5.71
N LEU A 27 -6.36 5.53 -5.88
CA LEU A 27 -5.60 5.95 -7.06
C LEU A 27 -4.91 4.73 -7.67
N SER A 28 -4.84 4.68 -9.00
CA SER A 28 -4.09 3.63 -9.68
C SER A 28 -2.58 3.86 -9.65
N HIS A 29 -2.17 5.12 -9.49
CA HIS A 29 -0.76 5.51 -9.38
C HIS A 29 -0.60 6.57 -8.32
N LEU A 30 0.55 6.56 -7.65
CA LEU A 30 0.87 7.56 -6.65
C LEU A 30 1.07 8.94 -7.32
N ASP A 31 0.40 9.94 -6.76
CA ASP A 31 0.62 11.33 -7.12
C ASP A 31 1.06 12.07 -5.86
N LEU A 32 2.37 12.31 -5.73
CA LEU A 32 2.94 12.94 -4.55
C LEU A 32 2.40 14.35 -4.32
N SER A 33 1.95 15.05 -5.37
CA SER A 33 1.41 16.38 -5.23
C SER A 33 0.10 16.41 -4.42
N MET A 34 -0.57 15.27 -4.30
CA MET A 34 -1.80 15.15 -3.53
C MET A 34 -1.55 14.80 -2.05
N ILE A 35 -0.34 14.35 -1.73
CA ILE A 35 -0.03 13.83 -0.39
C ILE A 35 0.48 14.96 0.49
N LYS A 36 -0.10 15.10 1.68
CA LYS A 36 0.21 16.15 2.64
C LYS A 36 0.69 15.56 3.96
N PRO A 37 1.43 16.32 4.76
CA PRO A 37 1.81 15.85 6.10
C PRO A 37 0.59 15.39 6.90
N GLY A 38 0.71 14.24 7.55
CA GLY A 38 -0.37 13.65 8.32
C GLY A 38 -1.29 12.74 7.55
N ASP A 39 -1.19 12.70 6.23
CA ASP A 39 -1.97 11.75 5.43
C ASP A 39 -1.46 10.33 5.60
N VAL A 40 -2.27 9.36 5.18
CA VAL A 40 -1.92 7.93 5.19
C VAL A 40 -1.94 7.44 3.75
N VAL A 41 -0.90 6.72 3.36
CA VAL A 41 -0.80 6.11 2.04
C VAL A 41 -0.61 4.61 2.21
N ILE A 42 -1.54 3.84 1.65
CA ILE A 42 -1.51 2.37 1.68
C ILE A 42 -1.18 1.87 0.28
N GLY A 43 -0.30 0.90 0.18
CA GLY A 43 0.00 0.31 -1.12
C GLY A 43 1.15 -0.68 -1.10
N LEU A 44 1.60 -1.00 -2.30
CA LEU A 44 2.78 -1.83 -2.57
C LEU A 44 3.74 -1.00 -3.41
N LEU A 45 4.24 0.08 -2.83
CA LEU A 45 5.06 1.03 -3.57
C LEU A 45 6.50 0.52 -3.72
N PRO A 46 7.15 0.83 -4.84
CA PRO A 46 8.60 0.72 -4.92
C PRO A 46 9.26 1.48 -3.77
N VAL A 47 10.40 1.00 -3.31
CA VAL A 47 11.01 1.52 -2.08
C VAL A 47 11.30 3.02 -2.15
N HIS A 48 11.71 3.53 -3.32
CA HIS A 48 11.99 4.96 -3.45
C HIS A 48 10.74 5.83 -3.36
N LEU A 49 9.58 5.32 -3.80
CA LEU A 49 8.32 6.04 -3.68
C LEU A 49 7.78 5.98 -2.26
N ALA A 50 7.95 4.85 -1.58
CA ALA A 50 7.61 4.74 -0.17
C ALA A 50 8.45 5.74 0.65
N ALA A 51 9.74 5.88 0.33
CA ALA A 51 10.59 6.87 0.98
C ALA A 51 10.09 8.29 0.73
N ALA A 52 9.65 8.59 -0.49
CA ALA A 52 9.12 9.91 -0.83
C ALA A 52 7.84 10.23 -0.04
N VAL A 53 6.96 9.23 0.15
CA VAL A 53 5.77 9.38 0.99
C VAL A 53 6.17 9.74 2.43
N CYS A 54 7.11 8.99 3.00
CA CYS A 54 7.58 9.26 4.35
C CYS A 54 8.24 10.63 4.48
N ASP A 55 9.02 11.02 3.48
CA ASP A 55 9.68 12.33 3.46
C ASP A 55 8.69 13.49 3.40
N SER A 56 7.52 13.27 2.83
CA SER A 56 6.47 14.31 2.77
C SER A 56 5.74 14.50 4.10
N GLY A 57 6.04 13.70 5.11
CA GLY A 57 5.39 13.75 6.41
C GLY A 57 4.14 12.90 6.53
N ALA A 58 3.83 12.09 5.54
CA ALA A 58 2.73 11.14 5.58
C ALA A 58 3.20 9.79 6.12
N ASP A 59 2.25 8.97 6.58
CA ASP A 59 2.53 7.61 7.01
C ASP A 59 2.36 6.66 5.82
N TYR A 60 3.31 5.71 5.69
CA TYR A 60 3.21 4.67 4.67
C TYR A 60 2.84 3.34 5.31
N TRP A 61 1.77 2.72 4.82
CA TRP A 61 1.31 1.39 5.21
C TRP A 61 1.45 0.44 4.05
N HIS A 62 2.27 -0.58 4.22
CA HIS A 62 2.56 -1.56 3.19
C HIS A 62 1.57 -2.72 3.26
N LEU A 63 1.05 -3.11 2.11
CA LEU A 63 0.24 -4.33 2.00
C LEU A 63 1.20 -5.51 1.86
N SER A 64 1.54 -6.11 3.00
CA SER A 64 2.50 -7.21 3.08
C SER A 64 1.80 -8.56 2.96
N MET A 65 2.46 -9.52 2.32
CA MET A 65 1.98 -10.89 2.25
C MET A 65 3.13 -11.84 1.92
N GLU A 66 2.95 -13.11 2.28
CA GLU A 66 3.93 -14.16 2.01
C GLU A 66 3.59 -14.79 0.66
N LEU A 67 4.12 -14.23 -0.41
CA LEU A 67 3.78 -14.64 -1.77
C LEU A 67 4.71 -15.77 -2.25
N PRO A 68 4.18 -16.98 -2.53
CA PRO A 68 5.02 -18.03 -3.09
C PRO A 68 5.48 -17.67 -4.50
N TYR A 69 6.60 -18.25 -4.91
CA TYR A 69 7.22 -17.91 -6.20
C TYR A 69 6.24 -18.06 -7.37
N GLU A 70 5.47 -19.15 -7.39
CA GLU A 70 4.54 -19.45 -8.48
C GLU A 70 3.33 -18.51 -8.53
N ALA A 71 3.06 -17.76 -7.47
CA ALA A 71 1.97 -16.80 -7.44
C ALA A 71 2.41 -15.39 -7.85
N ARG A 72 3.69 -15.19 -8.12
CA ARG A 72 4.21 -13.88 -8.53
C ARG A 72 3.76 -13.56 -9.95
N GLY A 73 3.33 -12.31 -10.16
CA GLY A 73 2.88 -11.85 -11.47
C GLY A 73 1.47 -12.30 -11.83
N ILE A 74 0.76 -12.94 -10.92
CA ILE A 74 -0.62 -13.40 -11.11
C ILE A 74 -1.56 -12.44 -10.40
N GLU A 75 -2.70 -12.16 -11.00
CA GLU A 75 -3.76 -11.40 -10.37
C GLU A 75 -4.37 -12.23 -9.24
N LEU A 76 -4.35 -11.70 -8.02
CA LEU A 76 -4.83 -12.41 -6.84
C LEU A 76 -6.25 -11.97 -6.48
N THR A 77 -7.06 -12.94 -6.02
CA THR A 77 -8.35 -12.66 -5.40
C THR A 77 -8.14 -12.27 -3.94
N ALA A 78 -9.16 -11.68 -3.31
CA ALA A 78 -9.10 -11.38 -1.89
C ALA A 78 -8.91 -12.65 -1.05
N ASP A 79 -9.54 -13.77 -1.44
CA ASP A 79 -9.37 -15.06 -0.75
C ASP A 79 -7.93 -15.55 -0.82
N GLU A 80 -7.29 -15.42 -1.99
CA GLU A 80 -5.89 -15.81 -2.15
C GLU A 80 -4.98 -14.92 -1.31
N MET A 81 -5.25 -13.62 -1.25
CA MET A 81 -4.49 -12.69 -0.43
C MET A 81 -4.60 -13.07 1.05
N GLU A 82 -5.80 -13.43 1.53
CA GLU A 82 -5.97 -13.91 2.88
C GLU A 82 -5.12 -15.17 3.14
N ALA A 83 -5.14 -16.10 2.18
CA ALA A 83 -4.37 -17.35 2.30
C ALA A 83 -2.86 -17.09 2.36
N TYR A 84 -2.38 -16.03 1.72
CA TYR A 84 -0.96 -15.65 1.76
C TYR A 84 -0.62 -14.70 2.91
N GLY A 85 -1.53 -14.54 3.86
CA GLY A 85 -1.26 -13.75 5.07
C GLY A 85 -1.22 -12.24 4.83
N ALA A 86 -2.03 -11.74 3.90
CA ALA A 86 -2.07 -10.30 3.62
C ALA A 86 -2.37 -9.51 4.88
N ARG A 87 -1.62 -8.43 5.07
CA ARG A 87 -1.75 -7.56 6.23
C ARG A 87 -1.22 -6.18 5.92
N LEU A 88 -1.66 -5.19 6.68
CA LEU A 88 -1.14 -3.83 6.59
C LEU A 88 -0.07 -3.64 7.66
N GLU A 89 1.11 -3.21 7.24
CA GLU A 89 2.21 -2.91 8.15
C GLU A 89 2.70 -1.49 7.89
N ARG A 90 2.84 -0.73 8.96
CA ARG A 90 3.35 0.64 8.90
C ARG A 90 4.87 0.60 8.86
N PHE A 91 5.45 1.26 7.84
CA PHE A 91 6.90 1.34 7.69
C PHE A 91 7.36 2.78 7.61
N MET A 92 8.53 3.02 8.18
CA MET A 92 9.31 4.22 7.93
C MET A 92 10.42 3.85 6.94
N VAL A 93 10.38 4.45 5.75
CA VAL A 93 11.35 4.17 4.69
C VAL A 93 12.17 5.42 4.45
N MET A 94 13.49 5.30 4.54
CA MET A 94 14.41 6.41 4.38
C MET A 94 15.61 5.99 3.55
N PRO A 95 16.06 6.86 2.60
CA PRO A 95 17.33 6.60 1.93
C PRO A 95 18.46 6.66 2.96
N LYS A 96 19.44 5.80 2.79
CA LYS A 96 20.62 5.82 3.65
C LYS A 96 21.73 6.60 2.96
N SER A 97 22.27 7.57 3.67
CA SER A 97 23.44 8.32 3.18
C SER A 97 24.69 7.46 3.26
N LEU A 98 25.54 7.56 2.25
CA LEU A 98 26.82 6.86 2.22
C LEU A 98 27.91 7.74 2.83
#